data_6bd68b67283eac8f575510ff4205fcf1
#
_entry.id   6bd68b67283eac8f575510ff4205fcf1
#
_cell.length_a   1.000
_cell.length_b   1.000
_cell.length_c   1.000
_cell.angle_alpha   90.00
_cell.angle_beta   90.00
_cell.angle_gamma   90.00
#
_symmetry.space_group_name_H-M   'P 1'
#
loop_
_entity.id
_entity.type
_entity.pdbx_description
1 polymer ?
#
loop_
_entity_poly.entity_id
_entity_poly.type
_entity_poly.pdbx_seq_one_letter_code
_entity_poly.pdbx_strand_id
1 'polypeptide(L)'
;MTYLNRFKQISDEAANSIYSLVKDMINKNTTNILEVGTYAGQVTVLLAGAANEKLSSAKVISIDENNDTFSPTAQESLKISNLFNTSVEAGDLDRRFEENIVKANIIYIDRFHDEIESKMEIIKKNVIVPTKVIFRNPKNSSDFPFEISEVAPVVKPRARKKATTTEEPVDKTITKETKKETT
;
A
#
# COMPACT_ATOMS: atom_id res chain seq x y z
N MET A 1 -11.34 -28.98 -13.79
CA MET A 1 -11.86 -27.60 -13.94
C MET A 1 -11.29 -26.82 -12.78
N THR A 2 -10.38 -25.89 -13.04
CA THR A 2 -9.78 -25.06 -12.02
C THR A 2 -10.85 -24.13 -11.42
N TYR A 3 -10.80 -23.91 -10.12
CA TYR A 3 -11.71 -23.07 -9.33
C TYR A 3 -11.91 -21.67 -9.93
N LEU A 4 -10.88 -21.14 -10.57
CA LEU A 4 -10.87 -19.88 -11.32
C LEU A 4 -11.94 -19.80 -12.44
N ASN A 5 -12.34 -20.92 -13.04
CA ASN A 5 -13.36 -20.89 -14.10
C ASN A 5 -14.80 -20.72 -13.59
N ARG A 6 -15.07 -20.93 -12.30
CA ARG A 6 -16.43 -20.76 -11.74
C ARG A 6 -16.81 -19.30 -11.48
N PHE A 7 -15.82 -18.41 -11.34
CA PHE A 7 -16.02 -17.01 -10.95
C PHE A 7 -15.28 -16.04 -11.88
N LYS A 8 -15.17 -16.42 -13.16
CA LYS A 8 -14.44 -15.61 -14.14
C LYS A 8 -15.09 -14.23 -14.33
N GLN A 9 -14.51 -13.24 -13.67
CA GLN A 9 -14.96 -11.83 -13.73
C GLN A 9 -14.22 -11.05 -14.81
N ILE A 10 -13.06 -11.53 -15.25
CA ILE A 10 -12.23 -10.90 -16.28
C ILE A 10 -11.88 -11.89 -17.38
N SER A 11 -11.65 -11.42 -18.61
CA SER A 11 -11.17 -12.23 -19.72
C SER A 11 -9.70 -12.66 -19.50
N ASP A 12 -9.26 -13.70 -20.22
CA ASP A 12 -7.87 -14.15 -20.15
C ASP A 12 -6.90 -13.08 -20.65
N GLU A 13 -7.31 -12.29 -21.65
CA GLU A 13 -6.54 -11.15 -22.16
C GLU A 13 -6.38 -10.05 -21.10
N ALA A 14 -7.48 -9.69 -20.43
CA ALA A 14 -7.45 -8.71 -19.34
C ALA A 14 -6.57 -9.23 -18.17
N ALA A 15 -6.69 -10.50 -17.81
CA ALA A 15 -5.88 -11.12 -16.78
C ALA A 15 -4.38 -11.06 -17.10
N ASN A 16 -3.99 -11.43 -18.33
CA ASN A 16 -2.61 -11.38 -18.79
C ASN A 16 -2.09 -9.94 -18.83
N SER A 17 -2.92 -8.99 -19.24
CA SER A 17 -2.59 -7.58 -19.30
C SER A 17 -2.34 -7.01 -17.90
N ILE A 18 -3.22 -7.27 -16.94
CA ILE A 18 -3.06 -6.84 -15.54
C ILE A 18 -1.79 -7.45 -14.94
N TYR A 19 -1.59 -8.75 -15.12
CA TYR A 19 -0.41 -9.46 -14.61
C TYR A 19 0.89 -8.84 -15.13
N SER A 20 1.00 -8.70 -16.45
CA SER A 20 2.19 -8.13 -17.11
C SER A 20 2.43 -6.69 -16.68
N LEU A 21 1.38 -5.85 -16.68
CA LEU A 21 1.45 -4.46 -16.26
C LEU A 21 1.97 -4.32 -14.82
N VAL A 22 1.38 -5.04 -13.89
CA VAL A 22 1.80 -4.98 -12.47
C VAL A 22 3.21 -5.51 -12.30
N LYS A 23 3.55 -6.62 -12.95
CA LYS A 23 4.90 -7.18 -12.93
C LYS A 23 5.96 -6.18 -13.40
N ASP A 24 5.68 -5.40 -14.45
CA ASP A 24 6.58 -4.36 -14.96
C ASP A 24 6.70 -3.15 -14.02
N MET A 25 5.65 -2.87 -13.25
CA MET A 25 5.67 -1.80 -12.24
C MET A 25 6.47 -2.16 -10.98
N ILE A 26 6.58 -3.46 -10.64
CA ILE A 26 7.29 -3.91 -9.44
C ILE A 26 8.80 -3.72 -9.62
N ASN A 27 9.41 -3.04 -8.67
CA ASN A 27 10.85 -2.80 -8.60
C ASN A 27 11.37 -3.05 -7.17
N LYS A 28 12.67 -2.94 -6.96
CA LYS A 28 13.34 -3.20 -5.66
C LYS A 28 12.81 -2.38 -4.47
N ASN A 29 12.11 -1.28 -4.75
CA ASN A 29 11.54 -0.40 -3.71
C ASN A 29 10.05 -0.69 -3.46
N THR A 30 9.44 -1.61 -4.21
CA THR A 30 8.03 -1.98 -4.04
C THR A 30 7.89 -2.83 -2.78
N THR A 31 7.17 -2.32 -1.79
CA THR A 31 6.93 -3.04 -0.53
C THR A 31 5.49 -3.49 -0.39
N ASN A 32 4.54 -2.67 -0.86
CA ASN A 32 3.11 -2.94 -0.72
C ASN A 32 2.36 -2.67 -2.02
N ILE A 33 1.49 -3.61 -2.36
CA ILE A 33 0.51 -3.52 -3.44
C ILE A 33 -0.86 -3.59 -2.79
N LEU A 34 -1.71 -2.61 -3.05
CA LEU A 34 -3.08 -2.56 -2.54
C LEU A 34 -4.06 -2.88 -3.68
N GLU A 35 -4.96 -3.82 -3.45
CA GLU A 35 -6.12 -4.06 -4.29
C GLU A 35 -7.37 -3.58 -3.57
N VAL A 36 -8.22 -2.86 -4.29
CA VAL A 36 -9.51 -2.37 -3.83
C VAL A 36 -10.61 -3.02 -4.65
N GLY A 37 -11.32 -3.97 -4.05
CA GLY A 37 -12.30 -4.82 -4.72
C GLY A 37 -11.78 -6.24 -4.92
N THR A 38 -11.79 -7.03 -3.85
CA THR A 38 -11.30 -8.42 -3.85
C THR A 38 -12.19 -9.36 -4.68
N TYR A 39 -13.49 -9.22 -4.55
CA TYR A 39 -14.48 -10.13 -5.13
C TYR A 39 -14.13 -11.61 -4.85
N ALA A 40 -14.05 -12.43 -5.89
CA ALA A 40 -13.65 -13.84 -5.79
C ALA A 40 -12.13 -14.06 -5.75
N GLY A 41 -11.32 -12.98 -5.74
CA GLY A 41 -9.87 -13.04 -5.62
C GLY A 41 -9.10 -13.31 -6.91
N GLN A 42 -9.73 -13.17 -8.09
CA GLN A 42 -9.02 -13.40 -9.36
C GLN A 42 -7.87 -12.42 -9.57
N VAL A 43 -8.14 -11.13 -9.41
CA VAL A 43 -7.10 -10.10 -9.53
C VAL A 43 -6.12 -10.22 -8.38
N THR A 44 -6.58 -10.52 -7.16
CA THR A 44 -5.71 -10.76 -6.00
C THR A 44 -4.64 -11.82 -6.31
N VAL A 45 -5.03 -12.94 -6.94
CA VAL A 45 -4.09 -14.01 -7.34
C VAL A 45 -3.10 -13.50 -8.40
N LEU A 46 -3.54 -12.69 -9.36
CA LEU A 46 -2.66 -12.10 -10.38
C LEU A 46 -1.63 -11.16 -9.77
N LEU A 47 -2.06 -10.26 -8.89
CA LEU A 47 -1.19 -9.31 -8.20
C LEU A 47 -0.17 -10.04 -7.31
N ALA A 48 -0.64 -11.02 -6.55
CA ALA A 48 0.20 -11.83 -5.68
C ALA A 48 1.20 -12.69 -6.46
N GLY A 49 0.79 -13.27 -7.59
CA GLY A 49 1.65 -14.01 -8.50
C GLY A 49 2.74 -13.14 -9.10
N ALA A 50 2.37 -11.97 -9.61
CA ALA A 50 3.32 -10.99 -10.17
C ALA A 50 4.33 -10.53 -9.09
N ALA A 51 3.85 -10.26 -7.88
CA ALA A 51 4.70 -9.90 -6.75
C ALA A 51 5.66 -11.02 -6.37
N ASN A 52 5.15 -12.24 -6.23
CA ASN A 52 5.97 -13.40 -5.85
C ASN A 52 7.06 -13.72 -6.90
N GLU A 53 6.75 -13.57 -8.18
CA GLU A 53 7.72 -13.81 -9.27
C GLU A 53 8.80 -12.72 -9.34
N LYS A 54 8.40 -11.45 -9.19
CA LYS A 54 9.29 -10.31 -9.40
C LYS A 54 10.05 -9.88 -8.15
N LEU A 55 9.40 -9.91 -7.01
CA LEU A 55 9.95 -9.52 -5.71
C LEU A 55 9.15 -10.19 -4.58
N SER A 56 9.57 -11.37 -4.13
CA SER A 56 8.84 -12.17 -3.13
C SER A 56 8.64 -11.49 -1.77
N SER A 57 9.38 -10.41 -1.50
CA SER A 57 9.19 -9.58 -0.29
C SER A 57 8.06 -8.56 -0.42
N ALA A 58 7.56 -8.28 -1.61
CA ALA A 58 6.42 -7.40 -1.80
C ALA A 58 5.14 -8.06 -1.28
N LYS A 59 4.38 -7.29 -0.50
CA LYS A 59 3.10 -7.74 0.09
C LYS A 59 1.94 -7.24 -0.75
N VAL A 60 0.93 -8.08 -0.88
CA VAL A 60 -0.35 -7.72 -1.48
C VAL A 60 -1.40 -7.66 -0.38
N ILE A 61 -2.11 -6.55 -0.28
CA ILE A 61 -3.23 -6.34 0.61
C ILE A 61 -4.46 -6.16 -0.28
N SER A 62 -5.42 -7.05 -0.17
CA SER A 62 -6.67 -6.97 -0.90
C SER A 62 -7.80 -6.61 0.06
N ILE A 63 -8.53 -5.55 -0.24
CA ILE A 63 -9.60 -5.04 0.62
C ILE A 63 -10.95 -5.09 -0.11
N ASP A 64 -12.00 -5.46 0.61
CA ASP A 64 -13.38 -5.41 0.12
C ASP A 64 -14.35 -5.14 1.27
N GLU A 65 -15.61 -4.86 0.91
CA GLU A 65 -16.70 -4.83 1.87
C GLU A 65 -16.84 -6.18 2.59
N ASN A 66 -17.47 -6.13 3.76
CA ASN A 66 -17.73 -7.36 4.51
C ASN A 66 -18.70 -8.25 3.73
N ASN A 67 -18.16 -9.21 2.99
CA ASN A 67 -18.93 -10.16 2.21
C ASN A 67 -18.49 -11.58 2.57
N ASP A 68 -19.33 -12.28 3.32
CA ASP A 68 -19.07 -13.62 3.83
C ASP A 68 -18.82 -14.66 2.73
N THR A 69 -19.20 -14.37 1.50
CA THR A 69 -19.06 -15.29 0.37
C THR A 69 -17.75 -15.06 -0.41
N PHE A 70 -17.40 -13.81 -0.69
CA PHE A 70 -16.26 -13.50 -1.55
C PHE A 70 -14.91 -13.64 -0.83
N SER A 71 -14.79 -13.10 0.37
CA SER A 71 -13.54 -13.16 1.12
C SER A 71 -13.03 -14.59 1.38
N PRO A 72 -13.86 -15.55 1.84
CA PRO A 72 -13.44 -16.95 1.99
C PRO A 72 -12.98 -17.58 0.67
N THR A 73 -13.67 -17.29 -0.45
CA THR A 73 -13.28 -17.82 -1.77
C THR A 73 -11.94 -17.26 -2.23
N ALA A 74 -11.69 -15.99 -2.01
CA ALA A 74 -10.40 -15.35 -2.32
C ALA A 74 -9.28 -15.97 -1.49
N GLN A 75 -9.47 -16.17 -0.20
CA GLN A 75 -8.50 -16.81 0.69
C GLN A 75 -8.19 -18.25 0.27
N GLU A 76 -9.21 -19.01 -0.13
CA GLU A 76 -9.03 -20.37 -0.64
C GLU A 76 -8.23 -20.38 -1.94
N SER A 77 -8.53 -19.46 -2.87
CA SER A 77 -7.82 -19.31 -4.14
C SER A 77 -6.33 -19.01 -3.93
N LEU A 78 -5.99 -18.12 -2.99
CA LEU A 78 -4.61 -17.81 -2.62
C LEU A 78 -3.90 -19.02 -2.01
N LYS A 79 -4.56 -19.76 -1.13
CA LYS A 79 -4.01 -20.96 -0.51
C LYS A 79 -3.72 -22.04 -1.55
N ILE A 80 -4.66 -22.30 -2.47
CA ILE A 80 -4.49 -23.27 -3.57
C ILE A 80 -3.34 -22.86 -4.48
N SER A 81 -3.18 -21.55 -4.73
CA SER A 81 -2.11 -21.00 -5.57
C SER A 81 -0.77 -20.87 -4.85
N ASN A 82 -0.69 -21.25 -3.57
CA ASN A 82 0.52 -21.16 -2.73
C ASN A 82 1.10 -19.72 -2.62
N LEU A 83 0.22 -18.73 -2.54
CA LEU A 83 0.57 -17.31 -2.51
C LEU A 83 0.41 -16.75 -1.08
N PHE A 84 1.49 -16.82 -0.29
CA PHE A 84 1.49 -16.45 1.13
C PHE A 84 1.89 -15.01 1.42
N ASN A 85 2.25 -14.26 0.39
CA ASN A 85 2.59 -12.83 0.50
C ASN A 85 1.36 -11.91 0.48
N THR A 86 0.16 -12.46 0.64
CA THR A 86 -1.10 -11.75 0.46
C THR A 86 -1.99 -11.85 1.70
N SER A 87 -2.63 -10.75 2.06
CA SER A 87 -3.75 -10.71 3.02
C SER A 87 -5.02 -10.22 2.32
N VAL A 88 -6.16 -10.81 2.73
CA VAL A 88 -7.50 -10.35 2.32
C VAL A 88 -8.19 -9.80 3.56
N GLU A 89 -8.59 -8.54 3.49
CA GLU A 89 -9.21 -7.81 4.59
C GLU A 89 -10.62 -7.38 4.22
N ALA A 90 -11.61 -7.89 4.92
CA ALA A 90 -13.00 -7.49 4.77
C ALA A 90 -13.40 -6.45 5.83
N GLY A 91 -14.39 -5.62 5.53
CA GLY A 91 -14.94 -4.65 6.47
C GLY A 91 -15.34 -3.33 5.84
N ASP A 92 -15.29 -2.26 6.61
CA ASP A 92 -15.55 -0.90 6.12
C ASP A 92 -14.50 -0.53 5.06
N LEU A 93 -14.94 -0.49 3.79
CA LEU A 93 -14.05 -0.33 2.65
C LEU A 93 -13.35 1.03 2.64
N ASP A 94 -14.06 2.11 3.01
CA ASP A 94 -13.49 3.46 3.04
C ASP A 94 -12.40 3.57 4.10
N ARG A 95 -12.66 3.06 5.29
CA ARG A 95 -11.68 3.03 6.36
C ARG A 95 -10.45 2.19 5.97
N ARG A 96 -10.65 0.98 5.43
CA ARG A 96 -9.57 0.11 4.98
C ARG A 96 -8.76 0.74 3.85
N PHE A 97 -9.43 1.44 2.94
CA PHE A 97 -8.78 2.19 1.88
C PHE A 97 -7.84 3.25 2.46
N GLU A 98 -8.33 4.12 3.33
CA GLU A 98 -7.52 5.19 3.93
C GLU A 98 -6.34 4.66 4.75
N GLU A 99 -6.52 3.57 5.49
CA GLU A 99 -5.46 2.92 6.28
C GLU A 99 -4.34 2.36 5.39
N ASN A 100 -4.66 1.79 4.24
CA ASN A 100 -3.72 1.03 3.41
C ASN A 100 -3.05 1.84 2.30
N ILE A 101 -3.66 2.92 1.78
CA ILE A 101 -3.07 3.73 0.71
C ILE A 101 -1.76 4.40 1.11
N VAL A 102 -1.57 4.72 2.38
CA VAL A 102 -0.45 5.55 2.87
C VAL A 102 0.92 5.03 2.43
N LYS A 103 1.10 3.71 2.42
CA LYS A 103 2.38 3.04 2.10
C LYS A 103 2.32 2.17 0.84
N ALA A 104 1.24 2.25 0.08
CA ALA A 104 1.09 1.46 -1.14
C ALA A 104 1.94 2.04 -2.27
N ASN A 105 2.77 1.22 -2.90
CA ASN A 105 3.55 1.61 -4.09
C ASN A 105 2.76 1.40 -5.38
N ILE A 106 1.86 0.42 -5.36
CA ILE A 106 0.93 0.14 -6.45
C ILE A 106 -0.45 0.01 -5.84
N ILE A 107 -1.44 0.69 -6.41
CA ILE A 107 -2.84 0.60 -6.01
C ILE A 107 -3.63 0.18 -7.24
N TYR A 108 -4.34 -0.94 -7.14
CA TYR A 108 -5.28 -1.40 -8.16
C TYR A 108 -6.70 -1.20 -7.64
N ILE A 109 -7.52 -0.45 -8.38
CA ILE A 109 -8.88 -0.09 -7.97
C ILE A 109 -9.88 -0.64 -8.98
N ASP A 110 -10.71 -1.59 -8.55
CA ASP A 110 -11.85 -2.14 -9.29
C ASP A 110 -13.21 -1.88 -8.58
N ARG A 111 -13.20 -1.00 -7.59
CA ARG A 111 -14.36 -0.43 -6.91
C ARG A 111 -14.38 1.09 -7.08
N PHE A 112 -15.37 1.74 -6.55
CA PHE A 112 -15.49 3.21 -6.57
C PHE A 112 -15.60 3.83 -7.97
N HIS A 113 -16.23 3.15 -8.93
CA HIS A 113 -16.31 3.62 -10.31
C HIS A 113 -16.87 5.05 -10.45
N ASP A 114 -17.86 5.40 -9.63
CA ASP A 114 -18.49 6.73 -9.63
C ASP A 114 -17.75 7.74 -8.73
N GLU A 115 -16.80 7.27 -7.91
CA GLU A 115 -16.08 8.06 -6.93
C GLU A 115 -14.57 8.15 -7.20
N ILE A 116 -14.11 7.65 -8.35
CA ILE A 116 -12.68 7.52 -8.63
C ILE A 116 -11.92 8.84 -8.48
N GLU A 117 -12.51 9.96 -8.87
CA GLU A 117 -11.89 11.28 -8.74
C GLU A 117 -11.67 11.67 -7.29
N SER A 118 -12.67 11.46 -6.42
CA SER A 118 -12.57 11.74 -4.99
C SER A 118 -11.55 10.83 -4.31
N LYS A 119 -11.49 9.55 -4.68
CA LYS A 119 -10.49 8.61 -4.17
C LYS A 119 -9.08 8.98 -4.63
N MET A 120 -8.91 9.44 -5.86
CA MET A 120 -7.63 9.94 -6.35
C MET A 120 -7.15 11.16 -5.56
N GLU A 121 -8.05 12.07 -5.15
CA GLU A 121 -7.70 13.20 -4.28
C GLU A 121 -7.28 12.74 -2.88
N ILE A 122 -7.92 11.71 -2.32
CA ILE A 122 -7.50 11.10 -1.05
C ILE A 122 -6.10 10.49 -1.18
N ILE A 123 -5.83 9.75 -2.26
CA ILE A 123 -4.51 9.17 -2.53
C ILE A 123 -3.45 10.27 -2.60
N LYS A 124 -3.64 11.30 -3.42
CA LYS A 124 -2.70 12.42 -3.58
C LYS A 124 -2.35 13.11 -2.26
N LYS A 125 -3.29 13.17 -1.32
CA LYS A 125 -3.11 13.83 0.00
C LYS A 125 -2.43 12.95 1.04
N ASN A 126 -2.45 11.63 0.88
CA ASN A 126 -2.08 10.72 1.96
C ASN A 126 -0.87 9.83 1.66
N VAL A 127 -0.52 9.56 0.40
CA VAL A 127 0.63 8.68 0.09
C VAL A 127 1.95 9.31 0.50
N ILE A 128 2.79 8.51 1.15
CA ILE A 128 4.14 8.92 1.61
C ILE A 128 5.27 8.24 0.83
N VAL A 129 4.92 7.43 -0.15
CA VAL A 129 5.83 6.76 -1.08
C VAL A 129 5.41 7.05 -2.52
N PRO A 130 6.32 6.97 -3.50
CA PRO A 130 5.93 7.04 -4.91
C PRO A 130 4.93 5.93 -5.23
N THR A 131 3.77 6.31 -5.75
CA THR A 131 2.63 5.40 -5.92
C THR A 131 2.15 5.42 -7.37
N LYS A 132 1.92 4.24 -7.94
CA LYS A 132 1.23 4.05 -9.21
C LYS A 132 -0.18 3.56 -8.95
N VAL A 133 -1.17 4.21 -9.53
CA VAL A 133 -2.58 3.84 -9.39
C VAL A 133 -3.08 3.32 -10.72
N ILE A 134 -3.63 2.13 -10.71
CA ILE A 134 -4.31 1.47 -11.82
C ILE A 134 -5.79 1.46 -11.49
N PHE A 135 -6.62 2.00 -12.33
CA PHE A 135 -8.06 1.94 -12.13
C PHE A 135 -8.79 1.67 -13.44
N ARG A 136 -9.90 0.97 -13.33
CA ARG A 136 -10.76 0.69 -14.46
C ARG A 136 -11.61 1.92 -14.78
N ASN A 137 -11.51 2.43 -16.02
CA ASN A 137 -12.39 3.49 -16.48
C ASN A 137 -13.63 2.88 -17.18
N PRO A 138 -14.82 2.93 -16.56
CA PRO A 138 -16.03 2.35 -17.15
C PRO A 138 -16.49 3.07 -18.44
N LYS A 139 -15.97 4.26 -18.71
CA LYS A 139 -16.25 5.03 -19.94
C LYS A 139 -15.34 4.62 -21.10
N ASN A 140 -14.29 3.86 -20.81
CA ASN A 140 -13.36 3.37 -21.82
C ASN A 140 -13.84 2.02 -22.36
N SER A 141 -14.31 1.99 -23.59
CA SER A 141 -14.80 0.78 -24.28
C SER A 141 -13.69 -0.05 -24.94
N SER A 142 -12.42 0.28 -24.71
CA SER A 142 -11.30 -0.50 -25.26
C SER A 142 -11.15 -1.85 -24.55
N ASP A 143 -10.46 -2.79 -25.21
CA ASP A 143 -10.14 -4.11 -24.63
C ASP A 143 -9.26 -4.02 -23.38
N PHE A 144 -8.63 -2.85 -23.16
CA PHE A 144 -7.86 -2.51 -21.97
C PHE A 144 -8.42 -1.24 -21.31
N PRO A 145 -9.50 -1.35 -20.50
CA PRO A 145 -10.18 -0.20 -19.90
C PRO A 145 -9.47 0.38 -18.68
N PHE A 146 -8.17 0.15 -18.52
CA PHE A 146 -7.42 0.61 -17.36
C PHE A 146 -6.66 1.90 -17.65
N GLU A 147 -6.71 2.80 -16.70
CA GLU A 147 -5.90 4.02 -16.68
C GLU A 147 -4.84 3.92 -15.59
N ILE A 148 -3.69 4.55 -15.85
CA ILE A 148 -2.56 4.56 -14.92
C ILE A 148 -2.25 6.00 -14.57
N SER A 149 -2.18 6.28 -13.27
CA SER A 149 -1.74 7.55 -12.72
C SER A 149 -0.53 7.38 -11.82
N GLU A 150 0.44 8.28 -11.93
CA GLU A 150 1.58 8.35 -11.00
C GLU A 150 1.32 9.45 -9.97
N VAL A 151 1.49 9.11 -8.69
CA VAL A 151 1.29 10.03 -7.58
C VAL A 151 2.59 10.19 -6.80
N ALA A 152 3.06 11.43 -6.70
CA ALA A 152 4.24 11.76 -5.90
C ALA A 152 3.93 11.72 -4.40
N PRO A 153 4.90 11.34 -3.55
CA PRO A 153 4.69 11.28 -2.12
C PRO A 153 4.49 12.68 -1.51
N VAL A 154 3.61 12.75 -0.52
CA VAL A 154 3.43 13.97 0.28
C VAL A 154 4.63 14.12 1.22
N VAL A 155 5.47 15.13 0.96
CA VAL A 155 6.58 15.49 1.84
C VAL A 155 6.02 16.22 3.05
N LYS A 156 5.82 15.53 4.19
CA LYS A 156 5.50 16.22 5.43
C LYS A 156 6.74 17.03 5.88
N PRO A 157 6.62 18.34 6.18
CA PRO A 157 7.73 19.11 6.72
C PRO A 157 8.27 18.40 7.97
N ARG A 158 9.56 18.09 7.98
CA ARG A 158 10.20 17.57 9.20
C ARG A 158 9.97 18.58 10.32
N ALA A 159 9.27 18.16 11.37
CA ALA A 159 9.18 18.98 12.59
C ALA A 159 10.61 19.32 13.02
N ARG A 160 10.96 20.61 12.99
CA ARG A 160 12.22 21.08 13.52
C ARG A 160 12.29 20.62 14.98
N LYS A 161 13.17 19.67 15.28
CA LYS A 161 13.55 19.39 16.66
C LYS A 161 13.99 20.73 17.25
N LYS A 162 13.23 21.28 18.20
CA LYS A 162 13.69 22.39 19.03
C LYS A 162 15.01 21.91 19.63
N ALA A 163 16.09 22.58 19.29
CA ALA A 163 17.36 22.39 19.97
C ALA A 163 17.09 22.78 21.43
N THR A 164 17.08 21.80 22.31
CA THR A 164 17.08 22.02 23.74
C THR A 164 18.51 22.49 24.06
N THR A 165 18.69 23.80 24.19
CA THR A 165 19.88 24.38 24.71
C THR A 165 19.89 24.02 26.19
N THR A 166 20.63 22.99 26.53
CA THR A 166 20.94 22.63 27.90
C THR A 166 22.01 23.66 28.33
N GLU A 167 21.60 24.70 29.01
CA GLU A 167 22.52 25.56 29.78
C GLU A 167 23.01 24.69 30.96
N GLU A 168 24.27 24.33 30.94
CA GLU A 168 24.95 23.82 32.12
C GLU A 168 25.08 24.91 33.18
N PRO A 169 24.73 24.65 34.44
CA PRO A 169 24.98 25.60 35.52
C PRO A 169 26.47 25.65 35.81
N VAL A 170 27.06 26.83 35.61
CA VAL A 170 28.45 27.12 36.02
C VAL A 170 28.51 27.13 37.55
N ASP A 171 29.08 26.09 38.12
CA ASP A 171 29.37 25.99 39.52
C ASP A 171 30.59 26.89 39.87
N LYS A 172 30.32 27.99 40.57
CA LYS A 172 31.35 28.90 41.12
C LYS A 172 31.77 28.34 42.46
N THR A 173 32.73 27.44 42.50
CA THR A 173 33.39 27.04 43.74
C THR A 173 34.44 28.06 44.11
N ILE A 174 34.12 28.87 45.14
CA ILE A 174 35.04 29.81 45.76
C ILE A 174 36.00 29.02 46.63
N THR A 175 37.27 28.96 46.22
CA THR A 175 38.37 28.41 47.07
C THR A 175 38.81 29.47 48.04
N LYS A 176 38.55 29.28 49.33
CA LYS A 176 39.15 30.04 50.44
C LYS A 176 40.56 29.51 50.71
N GLU A 177 41.53 30.40 50.50
CA GLU A 177 42.88 30.25 51.04
C GLU A 177 42.86 30.25 52.56
N THR A 178 43.47 29.27 53.17
CA THR A 178 43.80 29.31 54.59
C THR A 178 45.33 29.26 54.72
N LYS A 179 45.91 30.39 55.08
CA LYS A 179 47.24 30.53 55.59
C LYS A 179 47.35 29.75 56.88
N LYS A 180 48.41 28.98 57.04
CA LYS A 180 48.97 28.60 58.34
C LYS A 180 50.44 28.80 58.31
N GLU A 181 50.83 29.69 59.19
CA GLU A 181 52.18 30.01 59.66
C GLU A 181 52.71 28.90 60.57
N THR A 182 54.03 28.95 60.73
CA THR A 182 54.83 28.59 61.91
C THR A 182 55.38 27.17 61.85
N THR A 183 56.53 26.96 62.09
CA THR A 183 57.76 27.32 62.88
C THR A 183 58.85 26.39 62.46
#